data_75c45f536d9cbdd173a576b1fb52b43e
#
_entry.id   75c45f536d9cbdd173a576b1fb52b43e
#
_cell.length_a   1.000
_cell.length_b   1.000
_cell.length_c   1.000
_cell.angle_alpha   90.00
_cell.angle_beta   90.00
_cell.angle_gamma   90.00
#
_symmetry.space_group_name_H-M   'P 1'
#
loop_
_entity.id
_entity.type
_entity.pdbx_description
1 polymer ?
#
loop_
_entity_poly.entity_id
_entity_poly.type
_entity_poly.pdbx_seq_one_letter_code
_entity_poly.pdbx_strand_id
1 'polypeptide(L)'
;MDLSRVKIMWTNYPNMPTGANATMELYEKLVNFARHHNIVIVNDNPYSFILNKKPLSILNVPGAKECCIEFNSMSKSHNMPGWRVGMLATNAQFVQWILKIKSNIDSGTFRPMQLAAAQAYNNSVEWHEEANVNVYSRRRQLAEEIMKVLGCSFDPNQVGMFLWGRIPDSYNDVEELTEKVLHEARVFITPGFIFGSNGKRYIRISLCAKEEKLAEALERIKKIM
;
A
#
# COMPACT_ATOMS: atom_id res chain seq x y z
N MET A 1 0.50 -9.16 26.72
CA MET A 1 0.28 -7.69 26.52
C MET A 1 -1.06 -7.34 27.18
N ASP A 2 -1.11 -6.30 27.98
CA ASP A 2 -2.37 -5.80 28.52
C ASP A 2 -3.13 -5.00 27.45
N LEU A 3 -4.34 -5.45 27.11
CA LEU A 3 -5.21 -4.84 26.10
C LEU A 3 -6.37 -4.04 26.71
N SER A 4 -6.47 -3.92 28.03
CA SER A 4 -7.60 -3.29 28.73
C SER A 4 -7.88 -1.84 28.28
N ARG A 5 -6.85 -1.11 27.88
CA ARG A 5 -6.91 0.28 27.40
C ARG A 5 -6.93 0.43 25.89
N VAL A 6 -6.74 -0.65 25.12
CA VAL A 6 -6.73 -0.62 23.66
C VAL A 6 -8.16 -0.53 23.16
N LYS A 7 -8.46 0.46 22.34
CA LYS A 7 -9.78 0.66 21.73
C LYS A 7 -9.77 0.54 20.23
N ILE A 8 -8.65 0.85 19.59
CA ILE A 8 -8.50 0.84 18.13
C ILE A 8 -7.20 0.13 17.77
N MET A 9 -7.26 -0.70 16.73
CA MET A 9 -6.12 -1.34 16.11
C MET A 9 -6.08 -0.96 14.63
N TRP A 10 -4.98 -0.34 14.21
CA TRP A 10 -4.76 -0.02 12.80
C TRP A 10 -4.08 -1.18 12.09
N THR A 11 -4.60 -1.53 10.93
CA THR A 11 -4.00 -2.48 9.99
C THR A 11 -3.88 -1.83 8.61
N ASN A 12 -2.95 -2.30 7.79
CA ASN A 12 -2.79 -1.82 6.42
C ASN A 12 -2.52 -3.02 5.52
N TYR A 13 -3.53 -3.40 4.74
CA TYR A 13 -3.45 -4.48 3.75
C TYR A 13 -4.19 -4.11 2.47
N PRO A 14 -3.52 -4.27 1.29
CA PRO A 14 -2.12 -4.65 1.12
C PRO A 14 -1.16 -3.70 1.83
N ASN A 15 -0.10 -4.26 2.43
CA ASN A 15 0.77 -3.53 3.33
C ASN A 15 1.77 -2.63 2.59
N MET A 16 2.01 -1.44 3.09
CA MET A 16 3.12 -0.57 2.72
C MET A 16 4.11 -0.53 3.90
N PRO A 17 5.38 -0.89 3.72
CA PRO A 17 6.12 -0.95 2.45
C PRO A 17 6.23 -2.32 1.79
N THR A 18 5.79 -3.40 2.44
CA THR A 18 6.16 -4.78 2.08
C THR A 18 5.42 -5.36 0.88
N GLY A 19 4.30 -4.76 0.46
CA GLY A 19 3.44 -5.32 -0.58
C GLY A 19 2.72 -6.62 -0.18
N ALA A 20 2.78 -7.00 1.09
CA ALA A 20 2.08 -8.19 1.59
C ALA A 20 0.57 -8.03 1.47
N ASN A 21 -0.07 -9.00 0.82
CA ASN A 21 -1.53 -9.05 0.70
C ASN A 21 -2.14 -9.74 1.93
N ALA A 22 -3.38 -9.39 2.27
CA ALA A 22 -4.13 -10.13 3.27
C ALA A 22 -4.65 -11.45 2.69
N THR A 23 -4.91 -12.41 3.58
CA THR A 23 -5.71 -13.60 3.29
C THR A 23 -7.03 -13.52 4.05
N MET A 24 -8.06 -14.24 3.59
CA MET A 24 -9.32 -14.32 4.33
C MET A 24 -9.11 -14.88 5.74
N GLU A 25 -8.25 -15.87 5.88
CA GLU A 25 -7.90 -16.45 7.18
C GLU A 25 -7.29 -15.41 8.14
N LEU A 26 -6.43 -14.53 7.64
CA LEU A 26 -5.88 -13.43 8.44
C LEU A 26 -6.99 -12.48 8.87
N TYR A 27 -7.88 -12.09 7.95
CA TYR A 27 -8.99 -11.21 8.28
C TYR A 27 -9.96 -11.84 9.28
N GLU A 28 -10.26 -13.13 9.16
CA GLU A 28 -11.07 -13.89 10.14
C GLU A 28 -10.42 -13.87 11.53
N LYS A 29 -9.12 -14.11 11.63
CA LYS A 29 -8.37 -14.02 12.90
C LYS A 29 -8.44 -12.60 13.49
N LEU A 30 -8.28 -11.56 12.67
CA LEU A 30 -8.37 -10.18 13.10
C LEU A 30 -9.77 -9.82 13.61
N VAL A 31 -10.83 -10.20 12.89
CA VAL A 31 -12.23 -9.95 13.28
C VAL A 31 -12.57 -10.67 14.59
N ASN A 32 -12.17 -11.93 14.73
CA ASN A 32 -12.37 -12.68 15.96
C ASN A 32 -11.62 -12.07 17.15
N PHE A 33 -10.38 -11.63 16.93
CA PHE A 33 -9.59 -10.91 17.93
C PHE A 33 -10.27 -9.60 18.35
N ALA A 34 -10.74 -8.81 17.39
CA ALA A 34 -11.42 -7.55 17.63
C ALA A 34 -12.68 -7.73 18.48
N ARG A 35 -13.50 -8.71 18.14
CA ARG A 35 -14.74 -9.04 18.88
C ARG A 35 -14.42 -9.52 20.30
N HIS A 36 -13.44 -10.42 20.45
CA HIS A 36 -13.08 -10.99 21.76
C HIS A 36 -12.56 -9.89 22.73
N HIS A 37 -11.81 -8.91 22.22
CA HIS A 37 -11.18 -7.89 23.03
C HIS A 37 -11.94 -6.55 23.02
N ASN A 38 -13.09 -6.47 22.38
CA ASN A 38 -13.86 -5.22 22.22
C ASN A 38 -13.02 -4.07 21.65
N ILE A 39 -12.28 -4.36 20.59
CA ILE A 39 -11.40 -3.44 19.86
C ILE A 39 -12.00 -3.17 18.49
N VAL A 40 -11.92 -1.93 18.00
CA VAL A 40 -12.28 -1.58 16.63
C VAL A 40 -11.04 -1.71 15.74
N ILE A 41 -11.13 -2.51 14.67
CA ILE A 41 -10.09 -2.55 13.66
C ILE A 41 -10.37 -1.50 12.60
N VAL A 42 -9.35 -0.73 12.27
CA VAL A 42 -9.34 0.21 11.15
C VAL A 42 -8.34 -0.30 10.10
N ASN A 43 -8.85 -0.82 9.00
CA ASN A 43 -8.02 -1.30 7.89
C ASN A 43 -7.85 -0.20 6.84
N ASP A 44 -6.61 0.30 6.69
CA ASP A 44 -6.24 1.24 5.63
C ASP A 44 -5.89 0.44 4.36
N ASN A 45 -6.76 0.54 3.35
CA ASN A 45 -6.71 -0.28 2.14
C ASN A 45 -6.65 0.56 0.85
N PRO A 46 -5.59 1.35 0.61
CA PRO A 46 -5.47 2.16 -0.59
C PRO A 46 -4.89 1.40 -1.80
N TYR A 47 -4.33 0.20 -1.60
CA TYR A 47 -3.53 -0.50 -2.62
C TYR A 47 -4.19 -1.75 -3.20
N SER A 48 -5.39 -2.13 -2.76
CA SER A 48 -6.05 -3.40 -3.14
C SER A 48 -6.17 -3.66 -4.63
N PHE A 49 -6.30 -2.61 -5.43
CA PHE A 49 -6.56 -2.74 -6.86
C PHE A 49 -5.32 -2.59 -7.74
N ILE A 50 -4.13 -2.50 -7.15
CA ILE A 50 -2.90 -2.31 -7.89
C ILE A 50 -2.11 -3.63 -7.90
N LEU A 51 -1.92 -4.21 -9.09
CA LEU A 51 -1.22 -5.48 -9.32
C LEU A 51 -1.75 -6.64 -8.45
N ASN A 52 -3.03 -6.58 -8.11
CA ASN A 52 -3.69 -7.56 -7.26
C ASN A 52 -4.87 -8.22 -7.99
N LYS A 53 -4.69 -9.49 -8.34
CA LYS A 53 -5.72 -10.27 -9.06
C LYS A 53 -6.89 -10.68 -8.17
N LYS A 54 -6.73 -10.63 -6.85
CA LYS A 54 -7.75 -11.07 -5.87
C LYS A 54 -7.82 -10.05 -4.74
N PRO A 55 -8.35 -8.84 -5.01
CA PRO A 55 -8.55 -7.84 -3.97
C PRO A 55 -9.52 -8.35 -2.90
N LEU A 56 -9.14 -8.18 -1.64
CA LEU A 56 -9.93 -8.59 -0.49
C LEU A 56 -10.25 -7.36 0.38
N SER A 57 -11.42 -7.40 1.00
CA SER A 57 -11.83 -6.46 2.04
C SER A 57 -11.98 -7.20 3.36
N ILE A 58 -11.58 -6.59 4.47
CA ILE A 58 -11.86 -7.14 5.80
C ILE A 58 -13.37 -7.25 6.04
N LEU A 59 -14.16 -6.42 5.39
CA LEU A 59 -15.62 -6.44 5.48
C LEU A 59 -16.28 -7.64 4.78
N ASN A 60 -15.50 -8.45 4.04
CA ASN A 60 -15.98 -9.74 3.51
C ASN A 60 -16.14 -10.82 4.60
N VAL A 61 -15.50 -10.65 5.77
CA VAL A 61 -15.65 -11.58 6.90
C VAL A 61 -17.03 -11.38 7.54
N PRO A 62 -17.80 -12.45 7.77
CA PRO A 62 -19.07 -12.37 8.46
C PRO A 62 -18.95 -11.69 9.84
N GLY A 63 -19.80 -10.71 10.11
CA GLY A 63 -19.77 -9.92 11.34
C GLY A 63 -18.68 -8.85 11.44
N ALA A 64 -17.84 -8.69 10.43
CA ALA A 64 -16.78 -7.69 10.46
C ALA A 64 -17.32 -6.24 10.61
N LYS A 65 -18.47 -5.92 10.02
CA LYS A 65 -19.07 -4.58 10.12
C LYS A 65 -19.40 -4.15 11.55
N GLU A 66 -19.50 -5.09 12.48
CA GLU A 66 -19.77 -4.79 13.89
C GLU A 66 -18.55 -4.20 14.61
N CYS A 67 -17.33 -4.48 14.12
CA CYS A 67 -16.10 -4.10 14.78
C CYS A 67 -15.00 -3.60 13.83
N CYS A 68 -15.27 -3.48 12.53
CA CYS A 68 -14.26 -3.05 11.55
C CYS A 68 -14.72 -1.85 10.75
N ILE A 69 -13.74 -1.00 10.42
CA ILE A 69 -13.85 0.13 9.49
C ILE A 69 -12.80 -0.09 8.41
N GLU A 70 -13.18 0.03 7.14
CA GLU A 70 -12.22 -0.01 6.05
C GLU A 70 -12.16 1.33 5.33
N PHE A 71 -10.95 1.85 5.15
CA PHE A 71 -10.67 3.03 4.33
C PHE A 71 -10.18 2.63 2.96
N ASN A 72 -10.65 3.33 1.94
CA ASN A 72 -10.08 3.29 0.60
C ASN A 72 -9.75 4.71 0.14
N SER A 73 -8.73 4.85 -0.68
CA SER A 73 -8.27 6.14 -1.18
C SER A 73 -8.16 6.12 -2.70
N MET A 74 -8.74 7.10 -3.35
CA MET A 74 -8.58 7.32 -4.79
C MET A 74 -7.19 7.81 -5.18
N SER A 75 -6.40 8.28 -4.20
CA SER A 75 -5.04 8.74 -4.42
C SER A 75 -4.14 7.70 -5.10
N LYS A 76 -4.37 6.41 -4.81
CA LYS A 76 -3.59 5.30 -5.34
C LYS A 76 -4.38 4.50 -6.37
N SER A 77 -5.59 4.07 -6.02
CA SER A 77 -6.42 3.22 -6.88
C SER A 77 -6.79 3.87 -8.22
N HIS A 78 -6.95 5.20 -8.25
CA HIS A 78 -7.38 5.95 -9.44
C HIS A 78 -6.38 7.02 -9.89
N ASN A 79 -5.14 7.01 -9.39
CA ASN A 79 -4.15 8.04 -9.69
C ASN A 79 -4.63 9.49 -9.45
N MET A 80 -5.44 9.70 -8.42
CA MET A 80 -6.05 10.99 -8.08
C MET A 80 -5.53 11.57 -6.74
N PRO A 81 -4.20 11.63 -6.48
CA PRO A 81 -3.69 12.07 -5.18
C PRO A 81 -4.01 13.54 -4.87
N GLY A 82 -4.01 14.41 -5.88
CA GLY A 82 -4.32 15.85 -5.74
C GLY A 82 -5.79 16.15 -5.44
N TRP A 83 -6.69 15.22 -5.70
CA TRP A 83 -8.13 15.40 -5.48
C TRP A 83 -8.54 15.29 -4.02
N ARG A 84 -7.70 14.69 -3.18
CA ARG A 84 -7.95 14.52 -1.74
C ARG A 84 -9.28 13.83 -1.41
N VAL A 85 -9.63 12.79 -2.18
CA VAL A 85 -10.86 12.02 -2.02
C VAL A 85 -10.53 10.59 -1.60
N GLY A 86 -11.27 10.11 -0.64
CA GLY A 86 -11.32 8.74 -0.17
C GLY A 86 -12.70 8.41 0.37
N MET A 87 -12.89 7.17 0.73
CA MET A 87 -14.13 6.71 1.37
C MET A 87 -13.81 5.81 2.55
N LEU A 88 -14.77 5.69 3.45
CA LEU A 88 -14.79 4.64 4.46
C LEU A 88 -16.04 3.81 4.32
N ALA A 89 -15.93 2.54 4.64
CA ALA A 89 -17.03 1.58 4.67
C ALA A 89 -17.08 0.90 6.04
N THR A 90 -18.27 0.86 6.63
CA THR A 90 -18.55 0.21 7.91
C THR A 90 -20.06 0.17 8.17
N ASN A 91 -20.50 -0.08 9.41
CA ASN A 91 -21.91 0.03 9.78
C ASN A 91 -22.39 1.47 9.96
N ALA A 92 -23.70 1.65 9.97
CA ALA A 92 -24.33 2.97 10.09
C ALA A 92 -23.96 3.71 11.38
N GLN A 93 -23.79 3.01 12.50
CA GLN A 93 -23.47 3.62 13.79
C GLN A 93 -22.06 4.26 13.76
N PHE A 94 -21.06 3.55 13.23
CA PHE A 94 -19.70 4.09 13.09
C PHE A 94 -19.67 5.25 12.08
N VAL A 95 -20.42 5.14 10.98
CA VAL A 95 -20.56 6.26 10.03
C VAL A 95 -21.11 7.52 10.71
N GLN A 96 -22.16 7.39 11.53
CA GLN A 96 -22.75 8.52 12.26
C GLN A 96 -21.73 9.15 13.24
N TRP A 97 -20.98 8.37 13.99
CA TRP A 97 -19.99 8.89 14.93
C TRP A 97 -18.85 9.62 14.21
N ILE A 98 -18.34 9.04 13.14
CA ILE A 98 -17.26 9.64 12.34
C ILE A 98 -17.76 10.91 11.65
N LEU A 99 -18.96 10.89 11.08
CA LEU A 99 -19.56 12.04 10.40
C LEU A 99 -19.80 13.21 11.39
N LYS A 100 -20.24 12.91 12.61
CA LYS A 100 -20.41 13.93 13.64
C LYS A 100 -19.12 14.68 13.96
N ILE A 101 -17.97 13.97 14.00
CA ILE A 101 -16.67 14.60 14.22
C ILE A 101 -16.22 15.32 12.96
N LYS A 102 -16.27 14.65 11.80
CA LYS A 102 -15.84 15.20 10.51
C LYS A 102 -16.56 16.51 10.16
N SER A 103 -17.86 16.59 10.38
CA SER A 103 -18.64 17.80 10.10
C SER A 103 -18.29 19.02 10.96
N ASN A 104 -17.57 18.79 12.07
CA ASN A 104 -17.03 19.86 12.91
C ASN A 104 -15.56 20.22 12.56
N ILE A 105 -14.88 19.37 11.77
CA ILE A 105 -13.49 19.61 11.32
C ILE A 105 -13.48 20.36 9.99
N ASP A 106 -14.39 20.02 9.08
CA ASP A 106 -14.48 20.64 7.75
C ASP A 106 -15.94 20.90 7.36
N SER A 107 -16.13 21.84 6.41
CA SER A 107 -17.46 22.20 5.87
C SER A 107 -17.93 21.26 4.76
N GLY A 108 -17.25 20.15 4.54
CA GLY A 108 -17.55 19.18 3.50
C GLY A 108 -16.63 19.28 2.28
N THR A 109 -16.72 18.27 1.44
CA THR A 109 -15.95 18.20 0.19
C THR A 109 -16.71 18.89 -0.94
N PHE A 110 -15.99 19.65 -1.77
CA PHE A 110 -16.53 20.32 -2.95
C PHE A 110 -17.33 19.34 -3.85
N ARG A 111 -18.60 19.65 -4.10
CA ARG A 111 -19.53 18.71 -4.75
C ARG A 111 -19.06 18.19 -6.12
N PRO A 112 -18.48 19.00 -7.03
CA PRO A 112 -17.94 18.47 -8.29
C PRO A 112 -16.89 17.39 -8.10
N MET A 113 -16.05 17.48 -7.07
CA MET A 113 -15.06 16.42 -6.75
C MET A 113 -15.75 15.13 -6.29
N GLN A 114 -16.84 15.23 -5.53
CA GLN A 114 -17.61 14.05 -5.11
C GLN A 114 -18.27 13.37 -6.33
N LEU A 115 -18.83 14.14 -7.26
CA LEU A 115 -19.45 13.62 -8.49
C LEU A 115 -18.40 12.96 -9.40
N ALA A 116 -17.23 13.60 -9.56
CA ALA A 116 -16.12 13.04 -10.33
C ALA A 116 -15.59 11.74 -9.68
N ALA A 117 -15.50 11.69 -8.36
CA ALA A 117 -15.13 10.48 -7.64
C ALA A 117 -16.14 9.34 -7.83
N ALA A 118 -17.43 9.65 -7.74
CA ALA A 118 -18.49 8.68 -8.01
C ALA A 118 -18.41 8.13 -9.44
N GLN A 119 -18.16 8.99 -10.42
CA GLN A 119 -17.98 8.57 -11.81
C GLN A 119 -16.73 7.69 -11.98
N ALA A 120 -15.63 8.04 -11.34
CA ALA A 120 -14.40 7.24 -11.38
C ALA A 120 -14.62 5.84 -10.75
N TYR A 121 -15.34 5.75 -9.65
CA TYR A 121 -15.71 4.45 -9.07
C TYR A 121 -16.61 3.61 -9.98
N ASN A 122 -17.50 4.24 -10.75
CA ASN A 122 -18.34 3.52 -11.70
C ASN A 122 -17.55 2.90 -12.87
N ASN A 123 -16.41 3.48 -13.23
CA ASN A 123 -15.52 3.00 -14.30
C ASN A 123 -14.31 2.21 -13.75
N SER A 124 -14.34 1.80 -12.48
CA SER A 124 -13.18 1.22 -11.78
C SER A 124 -12.65 -0.05 -12.43
N VAL A 125 -13.49 -0.92 -12.97
CA VAL A 125 -13.06 -2.20 -13.55
C VAL A 125 -12.13 -1.95 -14.74
N GLU A 126 -12.60 -1.20 -15.72
CA GLU A 126 -11.84 -0.86 -16.94
C GLU A 126 -10.56 -0.11 -16.59
N TRP A 127 -10.66 0.87 -15.70
CA TRP A 127 -9.52 1.64 -15.24
C TRP A 127 -8.44 0.76 -14.59
N HIS A 128 -8.83 -0.16 -13.70
CA HIS A 128 -7.87 -1.00 -13.00
C HIS A 128 -7.21 -2.03 -13.93
N GLU A 129 -7.96 -2.59 -14.89
CA GLU A 129 -7.40 -3.46 -15.91
C GLU A 129 -6.36 -2.73 -16.76
N GLU A 130 -6.70 -1.55 -17.29
CA GLU A 130 -5.79 -0.75 -18.10
C GLU A 130 -4.55 -0.32 -17.30
N ALA A 131 -4.74 0.26 -16.12
CA ALA A 131 -3.65 0.74 -15.29
C ALA A 131 -2.71 -0.40 -14.86
N ASN A 132 -3.24 -1.55 -14.50
CA ASN A 132 -2.42 -2.70 -14.08
C ASN A 132 -1.65 -3.30 -15.25
N VAL A 133 -2.29 -3.49 -16.40
CA VAL A 133 -1.66 -4.11 -17.58
C VAL A 133 -0.69 -3.16 -18.28
N ASN A 134 -1.12 -1.94 -18.57
CA ASN A 134 -0.37 -1.02 -19.43
C ASN A 134 0.65 -0.15 -18.68
N VAL A 135 0.53 -0.02 -17.37
CA VAL A 135 1.41 0.85 -16.59
C VAL A 135 2.17 0.07 -15.53
N TYR A 136 1.46 -0.46 -14.52
CA TYR A 136 2.13 -1.01 -13.34
C TYR A 136 2.85 -2.32 -13.60
N SER A 137 2.38 -3.20 -14.48
CA SER A 137 3.07 -4.45 -14.82
C SER A 137 4.43 -4.20 -15.44
N ARG A 138 4.53 -3.25 -16.38
CA ARG A 138 5.80 -2.90 -17.05
C ARG A 138 6.80 -2.29 -16.07
N ARG A 139 6.32 -1.36 -15.22
CA ARG A 139 7.14 -0.75 -14.17
C ARG A 139 7.61 -1.77 -13.15
N ARG A 140 6.74 -2.74 -12.81
CA ARG A 140 7.07 -3.83 -11.91
C ARG A 140 8.18 -4.71 -12.49
N GLN A 141 8.13 -5.07 -13.76
CA GLN A 141 9.19 -5.84 -14.42
C GLN A 141 10.54 -5.14 -14.33
N LEU A 142 10.60 -3.84 -14.64
CA LEU A 142 11.83 -3.07 -14.51
C LEU A 142 12.35 -2.99 -13.07
N ALA A 143 11.45 -2.80 -12.10
CA ALA A 143 11.82 -2.80 -10.69
C ALA A 143 12.34 -4.16 -10.22
N GLU A 144 11.78 -5.26 -10.69
CA GLU A 144 12.26 -6.62 -10.41
C GLU A 144 13.63 -6.88 -11.04
N GLU A 145 13.88 -6.36 -12.24
CA GLU A 145 15.20 -6.43 -12.85
C GLU A 145 16.24 -5.64 -12.05
N ILE A 146 15.89 -4.45 -11.58
CA ILE A 146 16.76 -3.68 -10.68
C ILE A 146 17.06 -4.49 -9.42
N MET A 147 16.06 -5.11 -8.78
CA MET A 147 16.26 -5.97 -7.62
C MET A 147 17.24 -7.12 -7.91
N LYS A 148 17.08 -7.78 -9.07
CA LYS A 148 17.95 -8.89 -9.48
C LYS A 148 19.38 -8.42 -9.70
N VAL A 149 19.60 -7.31 -10.39
CA VAL A 149 20.94 -6.74 -10.61
C VAL A 149 21.60 -6.38 -9.29
N LEU A 150 20.86 -5.86 -8.32
CA LEU A 150 21.35 -5.57 -6.97
C LEU A 150 21.55 -6.82 -6.10
N GLY A 151 21.22 -8.02 -6.59
CA GLY A 151 21.28 -9.27 -5.83
C GLY A 151 20.23 -9.37 -4.71
N CYS A 152 19.18 -8.56 -4.76
CA CYS A 152 18.13 -8.56 -3.74
C CYS A 152 17.11 -9.69 -3.97
N SER A 153 16.68 -10.32 -2.88
CA SER A 153 15.59 -11.29 -2.89
C SER A 153 14.26 -10.61 -2.54
N PHE A 154 13.17 -11.03 -3.19
CA PHE A 154 11.83 -10.48 -2.94
C PHE A 154 10.75 -11.55 -3.17
N ASP A 155 9.61 -11.39 -2.50
CA ASP A 155 8.43 -12.23 -2.76
C ASP A 155 7.77 -11.80 -4.08
N PRO A 156 7.61 -12.70 -5.07
CA PRO A 156 6.95 -12.37 -6.34
C PRO A 156 5.46 -12.06 -6.19
N ASN A 157 4.82 -12.47 -5.09
CA ASN A 157 3.40 -12.27 -4.83
C ASN A 157 3.06 -10.91 -4.19
N GLN A 158 4.05 -10.04 -4.01
CA GLN A 158 3.79 -8.67 -3.54
C GLN A 158 2.85 -7.93 -4.49
N VAL A 159 1.95 -7.15 -3.92
CA VAL A 159 0.98 -6.32 -4.63
C VAL A 159 1.14 -4.84 -4.26
N GLY A 160 0.40 -3.96 -4.95
CA GLY A 160 0.46 -2.53 -4.70
C GLY A 160 1.55 -1.81 -5.49
N MET A 161 1.92 -0.62 -5.07
CA MET A 161 2.77 0.32 -5.81
C MET A 161 4.26 0.22 -5.45
N PHE A 162 4.65 -0.73 -4.62
CA PHE A 162 6.02 -0.82 -4.10
C PHE A 162 6.54 -2.24 -4.25
N LEU A 163 7.83 -2.35 -4.53
CA LEU A 163 8.56 -3.61 -4.46
C LEU A 163 9.51 -3.54 -3.27
N TRP A 164 9.41 -4.52 -2.38
CA TRP A 164 10.19 -4.67 -1.16
C TRP A 164 11.13 -5.84 -1.30
N GLY A 165 12.44 -5.61 -1.20
CA GLY A 165 13.44 -6.65 -1.37
C GLY A 165 14.49 -6.64 -0.27
N ARG A 166 14.92 -7.84 0.14
CA ARG A 166 16.01 -8.04 1.08
C ARG A 166 17.33 -7.95 0.33
N ILE A 167 18.25 -7.15 0.83
CA ILE A 167 19.60 -7.01 0.27
C ILE A 167 20.41 -8.29 0.47
N PRO A 168 21.42 -8.56 -0.40
CA PRO A 168 22.32 -9.71 -0.23
C PRO A 168 23.19 -9.56 1.03
N ASP A 169 23.65 -10.70 1.55
CA ASP A 169 24.45 -10.73 2.78
C ASP A 169 25.90 -10.22 2.60
N SER A 170 26.31 -9.95 1.36
CA SER A 170 27.59 -9.29 1.05
C SER A 170 27.67 -7.82 1.51
N TYR A 171 26.54 -7.17 1.78
CA TYR A 171 26.49 -5.83 2.37
C TYR A 171 26.22 -5.94 3.88
N ASN A 172 26.91 -5.14 4.68
CA ASN A 172 26.71 -5.12 6.14
C ASN A 172 25.31 -4.66 6.53
N ASP A 173 24.81 -3.63 5.85
CA ASP A 173 23.46 -3.09 6.04
C ASP A 173 22.91 -2.48 4.74
N VAL A 174 21.66 -1.99 4.80
CA VAL A 174 21.00 -1.40 3.64
C VAL A 174 21.59 -0.05 3.26
N GLU A 175 22.17 0.68 4.20
CA GLU A 175 22.74 2.01 3.95
C GLU A 175 23.95 1.88 3.02
N GLU A 176 24.84 0.92 3.25
CA GLU A 176 25.98 0.64 2.37
C GLU A 176 25.57 0.43 0.91
N LEU A 177 24.54 -0.38 0.65
CA LEU A 177 24.03 -0.60 -0.71
C LEU A 177 23.38 0.67 -1.29
N THR A 178 22.54 1.35 -0.52
CA THR A 178 21.78 2.50 -1.05
C THR A 178 22.68 3.71 -1.28
N GLU A 179 23.70 3.95 -0.45
CA GLU A 179 24.70 4.98 -0.65
C GLU A 179 25.57 4.69 -1.87
N LYS A 180 26.03 3.46 -2.06
CA LYS A 180 26.74 3.06 -3.28
C LYS A 180 25.92 3.39 -4.54
N VAL A 181 24.67 2.94 -4.58
CA VAL A 181 23.79 3.20 -5.73
C VAL A 181 23.53 4.71 -5.93
N LEU A 182 23.34 5.46 -4.85
CA LEU A 182 23.12 6.89 -4.91
C LEU A 182 24.35 7.62 -5.47
N HIS A 183 25.53 7.33 -4.98
CA HIS A 183 26.72 8.07 -5.35
C HIS A 183 27.30 7.63 -6.70
N GLU A 184 27.30 6.34 -7.02
CA GLU A 184 27.91 5.83 -8.24
C GLU A 184 26.94 5.79 -9.42
N ALA A 185 25.67 5.38 -9.21
CA ALA A 185 24.67 5.34 -10.28
C ALA A 185 23.78 6.60 -10.36
N ARG A 186 23.84 7.49 -9.37
CA ARG A 186 22.94 8.65 -9.25
C ARG A 186 21.46 8.24 -9.22
N VAL A 187 21.18 7.16 -8.54
CA VAL A 187 19.82 6.60 -8.36
C VAL A 187 19.51 6.51 -6.88
N PHE A 188 18.45 7.19 -6.45
CA PHE A 188 17.97 7.06 -5.07
C PHE A 188 17.04 5.85 -4.95
N ILE A 189 17.37 4.94 -4.05
CA ILE A 189 16.50 3.83 -3.63
C ILE A 189 16.20 3.99 -2.14
N THR A 190 14.94 3.84 -1.78
CA THR A 190 14.53 4.03 -0.38
C THR A 190 15.05 2.91 0.52
N PRO A 191 15.90 3.23 1.52
CA PRO A 191 16.33 2.23 2.51
C PRO A 191 15.18 1.85 3.44
N GLY A 192 15.12 0.55 3.78
CA GLY A 192 13.98 0.02 4.51
C GLY A 192 13.92 0.43 5.99
N PHE A 193 15.03 0.83 6.60
CA PHE A 193 15.05 1.23 8.01
C PHE A 193 14.16 2.44 8.32
N ILE A 194 13.84 3.27 7.33
CA ILE A 194 12.91 4.41 7.51
C ILE A 194 11.49 3.96 7.86
N PHE A 195 11.15 2.68 7.61
CA PHE A 195 9.87 2.07 7.95
C PHE A 195 9.90 1.28 9.27
N GLY A 196 11.03 1.32 9.98
CA GLY A 196 11.21 0.65 11.27
C GLY A 196 12.41 -0.29 11.29
N SER A 197 12.75 -0.75 12.48
CA SER A 197 13.97 -1.56 12.75
C SER A 197 14.03 -2.87 11.94
N ASN A 198 12.89 -3.47 11.62
CA ASN A 198 12.82 -4.69 10.80
C ASN A 198 13.19 -4.45 9.33
N GLY A 199 13.24 -3.20 8.90
CA GLY A 199 13.63 -2.81 7.55
C GLY A 199 15.12 -2.69 7.28
N LYS A 200 15.99 -2.88 8.29
CA LYS A 200 17.46 -2.68 8.19
C LYS A 200 18.16 -3.49 7.08
N ARG A 201 17.54 -4.58 6.64
CA ARG A 201 18.07 -5.44 5.57
C ARG A 201 17.28 -5.34 4.28
N TYR A 202 16.46 -4.28 4.10
CA TYR A 202 15.55 -4.19 2.97
C TYR A 202 15.66 -2.86 2.23
N ILE A 203 15.31 -2.88 0.95
CA ILE A 203 15.09 -1.68 0.12
C ILE A 203 13.66 -1.68 -0.40
N ARG A 204 13.18 -0.47 -0.74
CA ARG A 204 11.88 -0.30 -1.40
C ARG A 204 12.05 0.44 -2.72
N ILE A 205 11.53 -0.13 -3.81
CA ILE A 205 11.41 0.54 -5.10
C ILE A 205 9.95 0.95 -5.31
N SER A 206 9.74 2.20 -5.73
CA SER A 206 8.41 2.74 -6.03
C SER A 206 8.08 2.59 -7.51
N LEU A 207 6.88 2.13 -7.82
CA LEU A 207 6.33 2.04 -9.18
C LEU A 207 5.69 3.37 -9.65
N CYS A 208 5.81 4.45 -8.87
CA CYS A 208 5.28 5.77 -9.24
C CYS A 208 6.13 6.46 -10.34
N ALA A 209 7.41 6.11 -10.46
CA ALA A 209 8.27 6.63 -11.51
C ALA A 209 7.80 6.15 -12.88
N LYS A 210 8.00 6.98 -13.91
CA LYS A 210 7.71 6.60 -15.29
C LYS A 210 8.62 5.47 -15.75
N GLU A 211 8.17 4.70 -16.74
CA GLU A 211 8.88 3.54 -17.29
C GLU A 211 10.28 3.91 -17.77
N GLU A 212 10.42 5.04 -18.49
CA GLU A 212 11.70 5.54 -19.00
C GLU A 212 12.70 5.82 -17.87
N LYS A 213 12.21 6.32 -16.72
CA LYS A 213 13.06 6.59 -15.56
C LYS A 213 13.52 5.33 -14.84
N LEU A 214 12.66 4.32 -14.78
CA LEU A 214 13.05 3.02 -14.23
C LEU A 214 14.04 2.30 -15.15
N ALA A 215 13.86 2.37 -16.47
CA ALA A 215 14.78 1.83 -17.43
C ALA A 215 16.15 2.54 -17.39
N GLU A 216 16.16 3.86 -17.30
CA GLU A 216 17.40 4.64 -17.13
C GLU A 216 18.12 4.26 -15.83
N ALA A 217 17.38 4.11 -14.72
CA ALA A 217 17.95 3.70 -13.44
C ALA A 217 18.57 2.30 -13.53
N LEU A 218 17.89 1.34 -14.18
CA LEU A 218 18.39 0.00 -14.41
C LEU A 218 19.73 0.02 -15.16
N GLU A 219 19.82 0.75 -16.27
CA GLU A 219 21.06 0.84 -17.06
C GLU A 219 22.22 1.51 -16.29
N ARG A 220 21.93 2.48 -15.44
CA ARG A 220 22.94 3.10 -14.57
C ARG A 220 23.44 2.14 -13.50
N ILE A 221 22.54 1.39 -12.87
CA ILE A 221 22.86 0.41 -11.84
C ILE A 221 23.69 -0.74 -12.43
N LYS A 222 23.36 -1.26 -13.62
CA LYS A 222 24.13 -2.30 -14.31
C LYS A 222 25.60 -1.93 -14.52
N LYS A 223 25.92 -0.64 -14.64
CA LYS A 223 27.31 -0.18 -14.86
C LYS A 223 28.19 -0.20 -13.63
N ILE A 224 27.59 -0.28 -12.44
CA ILE A 224 28.31 -0.19 -11.15
C ILE A 224 28.28 -1.51 -10.37
N MET A 225 27.47 -2.47 -10.82
CA MET A 225 27.35 -3.80 -10.21
C MET A 225 28.12 -4.85 -11.00
#